data_56aff43bd9a3ed185ac9af1ea9aea035
#
_entry.id   56aff43bd9a3ed185ac9af1ea9aea035
#
_cell.length_a   1.000
_cell.length_b   1.000
_cell.length_c   1.000
_cell.angle_alpha   90.00
_cell.angle_beta   90.00
_cell.angle_gamma   90.00
#
_symmetry.space_group_name_H-M   'P 1'
#
loop_
_entity.id
_entity.type
_entity.pdbx_description
1 polymer ?
#
loop_
_entity_poly.entity_id
_entity_poly.type
_entity_poly.pdbx_seq_one_letter_code
_entity_poly.pdbx_strand_id
1 'polypeptide(L)'
;AAADIYRARRRFLAEFVPVFQEFYETISGGNEEVGLTYVSHIERGDLRDLLAEVRSRDLILGYTSRGVHKDELEMTLGEYPMRRIGSQGQNKTFLIALKLAQFDYLNRNGHTVPLLLLDDVFDKLDAQRMERIITLVSQERFGQIFVTDTNREYLDAIVRRTGGDYRLFKVESGEFSIIGE
;
A
#
# COMPACT_ATOMS: atom_id res chain seq x y z
N ALA A 1 -25.95 2.88 9.77
CA ALA A 1 -24.77 2.03 9.64
C ALA A 1 -24.10 2.16 8.25
N ALA A 2 -24.74 1.80 7.10
CA ALA A 2 -24.09 1.83 5.79
C ALA A 2 -23.62 3.23 5.37
N ALA A 3 -24.44 4.26 5.56
CA ALA A 3 -24.08 5.64 5.29
C ALA A 3 -22.94 6.13 6.20
N ASP A 4 -22.83 5.62 7.43
CA ASP A 4 -21.76 5.99 8.35
C ASP A 4 -20.43 5.35 7.91
N ILE A 5 -20.47 4.07 7.48
CA ILE A 5 -19.31 3.37 6.91
C ILE A 5 -18.81 4.11 5.66
N TYR A 6 -19.74 4.45 4.75
CA TYR A 6 -19.40 5.20 3.54
C TYR A 6 -18.73 6.54 3.86
N ARG A 7 -19.28 7.33 4.78
CA ARG A 7 -18.71 8.62 5.20
C ARG A 7 -17.33 8.45 5.84
N ALA A 8 -17.17 7.44 6.70
CA ALA A 8 -15.88 7.16 7.34
C ALA A 8 -14.80 6.77 6.31
N ARG A 9 -15.14 5.90 5.35
CA ARG A 9 -14.23 5.50 4.27
C ARG A 9 -13.85 6.68 3.38
N ARG A 10 -14.80 7.52 3.00
CA ARG A 10 -14.52 8.73 2.21
C ARG A 10 -13.59 9.69 2.93
N ARG A 11 -13.82 9.93 4.22
CA ARG A 11 -12.93 10.79 5.02
C ARG A 11 -11.51 10.24 5.07
N PHE A 12 -11.39 8.97 5.39
CA PHE A 12 -10.09 8.28 5.40
C PHE A 12 -9.35 8.44 4.07
N LEU A 13 -10.03 8.15 2.95
CA LEU A 13 -9.40 8.19 1.64
C LEU A 13 -9.06 9.63 1.19
N ALA A 14 -9.82 10.62 1.59
CA ALA A 14 -9.48 12.02 1.32
C ALA A 14 -8.13 12.43 1.95
N GLU A 15 -7.76 11.85 3.09
CA GLU A 15 -6.47 12.06 3.75
C GLU A 15 -5.37 11.12 3.22
N PHE A 16 -5.74 9.88 2.91
CA PHE A 16 -4.82 8.81 2.55
C PHE A 16 -4.30 8.92 1.10
N VAL A 17 -5.19 9.21 0.15
CA VAL A 17 -4.84 9.18 -1.29
C VAL A 17 -3.75 10.17 -1.66
N PRO A 18 -3.75 11.43 -1.19
CA PRO A 18 -2.65 12.36 -1.48
C PRO A 18 -1.28 11.86 -0.98
N VAL A 19 -1.25 11.27 0.21
CA VAL A 19 -0.01 10.72 0.80
C VAL A 19 0.47 9.51 0.00
N PHE A 20 -0.44 8.63 -0.43
CA PHE A 20 -0.12 7.51 -1.30
C PHE A 20 0.48 8.00 -2.64
N GLN A 21 -0.13 9.00 -3.26
CA GLN A 21 0.33 9.57 -4.53
C GLN A 21 1.73 10.18 -4.38
N GLU A 22 2.00 10.92 -3.30
CA GLU A 22 3.33 11.48 -2.99
C GLU A 22 4.40 10.39 -2.90
N PHE A 23 4.13 9.29 -2.18
CA PHE A 23 5.06 8.16 -2.11
C PHE A 23 5.27 7.50 -3.46
N TYR A 24 4.19 7.28 -4.22
CA TYR A 24 4.31 6.68 -5.54
C TYR A 24 5.13 7.56 -6.49
N GLU A 25 4.82 8.85 -6.56
CA GLU A 25 5.55 9.82 -7.37
C GLU A 25 7.03 9.84 -7.01
N THR A 26 7.36 9.87 -5.72
CA THR A 26 8.74 9.83 -5.25
C THR A 26 9.45 8.56 -5.70
N ILE A 27 8.84 7.39 -5.58
CA ILE A 27 9.46 6.10 -5.96
C ILE A 27 9.55 5.96 -7.48
N SER A 28 8.51 6.35 -8.23
CA SER A 28 8.50 6.26 -9.70
C SER A 28 9.35 7.32 -10.39
N GLY A 29 9.61 8.44 -9.70
CA GLY A 29 10.37 9.58 -10.24
C GLY A 29 9.52 10.56 -11.03
N GLY A 30 8.22 10.62 -10.76
CA GLY A 30 7.31 11.61 -11.31
C GLY A 30 6.86 11.35 -12.76
N ASN A 31 7.20 10.19 -13.33
CA ASN A 31 6.89 9.88 -14.74
C ASN A 31 5.60 9.08 -14.91
N GLU A 32 4.90 8.78 -13.84
CA GLU A 32 3.72 7.91 -13.84
C GLU A 32 2.62 8.52 -12.98
N GLU A 33 1.44 8.66 -13.53
CA GLU A 33 0.26 9.13 -12.81
C GLU A 33 -0.53 7.93 -12.29
N VAL A 34 -0.80 7.88 -11.00
CA VAL A 34 -1.61 6.83 -10.37
C VAL A 34 -2.82 7.38 -9.67
N GLY A 35 -3.91 6.61 -9.76
CA GLY A 35 -5.16 6.90 -9.07
C GLY A 35 -5.56 5.80 -8.10
N LEU A 36 -6.24 6.21 -7.04
CA LEU A 36 -6.91 5.34 -6.08
C LEU A 36 -8.30 5.93 -5.82
N THR A 37 -9.32 5.35 -6.43
CA THR A 37 -10.69 5.89 -6.40
C THR A 37 -11.62 4.95 -5.63
N TYR A 38 -12.34 5.51 -4.67
CA TYR A 38 -13.36 4.77 -3.92
C TYR A 38 -14.66 4.72 -4.70
N VAL A 39 -15.15 3.51 -4.92
CA VAL A 39 -16.41 3.25 -5.64
C VAL A 39 -17.38 2.56 -4.71
N SER A 40 -18.54 3.17 -4.52
CA SER A 40 -19.60 2.63 -3.66
C SER A 40 -20.97 2.69 -4.34
N HIS A 41 -21.78 1.68 -4.10
CA HIS A 41 -23.18 1.67 -4.55
C HIS A 41 -24.01 2.79 -3.90
N ILE A 42 -23.66 3.24 -2.69
CA ILE A 42 -24.38 4.30 -1.97
C ILE A 42 -24.35 5.64 -2.72
N GLU A 43 -23.38 5.87 -3.59
CA GLU A 43 -23.31 7.07 -4.44
C GLU A 43 -24.46 7.14 -5.47
N ARG A 44 -25.11 6.00 -5.75
CA ARG A 44 -26.16 5.89 -6.77
C ARG A 44 -27.56 6.13 -6.22
N GLY A 45 -27.75 6.18 -4.88
CA GLY A 45 -29.04 6.42 -4.26
C GLY A 45 -29.22 5.79 -2.89
N ASP A 46 -30.45 5.79 -2.40
CA ASP A 46 -30.77 5.16 -1.11
C ASP A 46 -30.54 3.64 -1.15
N LEU A 47 -29.89 3.12 -0.11
CA LEU A 47 -29.55 1.69 -0.05
C LEU A 47 -30.79 0.78 -0.06
N ARG A 48 -31.94 1.23 0.49
CA ARG A 48 -33.18 0.42 0.50
C ARG A 48 -33.70 0.24 -0.92
N ASP A 49 -33.67 1.30 -1.72
CA ASP A 49 -34.11 1.27 -3.12
C ASP A 49 -33.19 0.39 -3.95
N LEU A 50 -31.87 0.57 -3.78
CA LEU A 50 -30.86 -0.27 -4.43
C LEU A 50 -30.98 -1.76 -4.09
N LEU A 51 -31.32 -2.10 -2.85
CA LEU A 51 -31.57 -3.49 -2.44
C LEU A 51 -32.88 -4.02 -2.98
N ALA A 52 -33.93 -3.18 -3.05
CA ALA A 52 -35.23 -3.55 -3.61
C ALA A 52 -35.13 -3.90 -5.11
N GLU A 53 -34.37 -3.10 -5.88
CA GLU A 53 -34.12 -3.34 -7.31
C GLU A 53 -33.52 -4.72 -7.61
N VAL A 54 -32.60 -5.19 -6.77
CA VAL A 54 -31.86 -6.42 -7.03
C VAL A 54 -32.36 -7.63 -6.24
N ARG A 55 -33.43 -7.46 -5.44
CA ARG A 55 -33.91 -8.49 -4.51
C ARG A 55 -34.18 -9.84 -5.16
N SER A 56 -34.87 -9.85 -6.29
CA SER A 56 -35.20 -11.12 -7.00
C SER A 56 -33.94 -11.85 -7.47
N ARG A 57 -32.94 -11.08 -7.95
CA ARG A 57 -31.66 -11.61 -8.35
C ARG A 57 -30.86 -12.16 -7.16
N ASP A 58 -30.84 -11.41 -6.06
CA ASP A 58 -30.09 -11.79 -4.85
C ASP A 58 -30.67 -13.05 -4.19
N LEU A 59 -32.00 -13.24 -4.25
CA LEU A 59 -32.64 -14.47 -3.80
C LEU A 59 -32.22 -15.70 -4.61
N ILE A 60 -32.01 -15.54 -5.93
CA ILE A 60 -31.50 -16.62 -6.80
C ILE A 60 -30.02 -16.89 -6.53
N LEU A 61 -29.22 -15.84 -6.31
CA LEU A 61 -27.80 -15.95 -6.08
C LEU A 61 -27.43 -16.42 -4.66
N GLY A 62 -28.36 -16.28 -3.69
CA GLY A 62 -28.14 -16.63 -2.29
C GLY A 62 -27.25 -15.64 -1.51
N TYR A 63 -26.94 -14.46 -2.09
CA TYR A 63 -26.19 -13.41 -1.42
C TYR A 63 -26.59 -12.01 -1.89
N THR A 64 -26.30 -11.00 -1.08
CA THR A 64 -26.60 -9.60 -1.38
C THR A 64 -25.55 -9.02 -2.33
N SER A 65 -25.98 -8.51 -3.49
CA SER A 65 -25.10 -7.95 -4.54
C SER A 65 -24.90 -6.43 -4.46
N ARG A 66 -25.58 -5.73 -3.54
CA ARG A 66 -25.49 -4.30 -3.32
C ARG A 66 -25.16 -3.97 -1.86
N GLY A 67 -24.49 -2.86 -1.63
CA GLY A 67 -24.18 -2.35 -0.30
C GLY A 67 -22.68 -2.14 -0.07
N VAL A 68 -22.32 -1.61 1.10
CA VAL A 68 -20.93 -1.23 1.48
C VAL A 68 -19.94 -2.39 1.54
N HIS A 69 -20.41 -3.62 1.62
CA HIS A 69 -19.55 -4.83 1.52
C HIS A 69 -19.12 -5.14 0.08
N LYS A 70 -19.66 -4.42 -0.90
CA LYS A 70 -19.29 -4.47 -2.32
C LYS A 70 -18.54 -3.23 -2.78
N ASP A 71 -18.20 -2.35 -1.84
CA ASP A 71 -17.36 -1.20 -2.16
C ASP A 71 -15.97 -1.65 -2.62
N GLU A 72 -15.40 -0.93 -3.55
CA GLU A 72 -14.09 -1.21 -4.12
C GLU A 72 -13.19 0.02 -4.08
N LEU A 73 -11.88 -0.22 -4.13
CA LEU A 73 -10.88 0.78 -4.44
C LEU A 73 -10.34 0.49 -5.85
N GLU A 74 -10.71 1.31 -6.79
CA GLU A 74 -10.19 1.21 -8.15
C GLU A 74 -8.79 1.82 -8.22
N MET A 75 -7.84 1.01 -8.67
CA MET A 75 -6.45 1.37 -8.85
C MET A 75 -6.17 1.63 -10.32
N THR A 76 -5.65 2.81 -10.65
CA THR A 76 -5.37 3.19 -12.05
C THR A 76 -3.91 3.60 -12.25
N LEU A 77 -3.43 3.43 -13.48
CA LEU A 77 -2.21 4.01 -14.01
C LEU A 77 -2.63 4.85 -15.23
N GLY A 78 -2.54 6.18 -15.12
CA GLY A 78 -3.25 7.08 -16.02
C GLY A 78 -4.76 6.79 -15.98
N GLU A 79 -5.36 6.66 -17.16
CA GLU A 79 -6.80 6.39 -17.32
C GLU A 79 -7.16 4.89 -17.27
N TYR A 80 -6.18 3.98 -17.14
CA TYR A 80 -6.42 2.54 -17.27
C TYR A 80 -6.32 1.81 -15.94
N PRO A 81 -7.11 0.73 -15.75
CA PRO A 81 -6.98 -0.12 -14.56
C PRO A 81 -5.57 -0.70 -14.42
N MET A 82 -4.92 -0.44 -13.29
CA MET A 82 -3.55 -0.87 -12.97
C MET A 82 -3.32 -2.37 -13.26
N ARG A 83 -4.29 -3.22 -12.89
CA ARG A 83 -4.25 -4.68 -13.10
C ARG A 83 -4.13 -5.11 -14.56
N ARG A 84 -4.47 -4.24 -15.53
CA ARG A 84 -4.46 -4.57 -16.97
C ARG A 84 -3.18 -4.16 -17.65
N ILE A 85 -2.59 -3.04 -17.25
CA ILE A 85 -1.48 -2.42 -17.98
C ILE A 85 -0.22 -2.27 -17.14
N GLY A 86 -0.33 -2.37 -15.81
CA GLY A 86 0.81 -2.20 -14.91
C GLY A 86 1.85 -3.30 -15.10
N SER A 87 3.12 -2.90 -15.33
CA SER A 87 4.25 -3.82 -15.28
C SER A 87 4.44 -4.39 -13.87
N GLN A 88 5.24 -5.45 -13.74
CA GLN A 88 5.54 -6.03 -12.41
C GLN A 88 6.17 -5.00 -11.48
N GLY A 89 7.13 -4.20 -11.97
CA GLY A 89 7.76 -3.14 -11.19
C GLY A 89 6.79 -2.03 -10.78
N GLN A 90 5.87 -1.62 -11.67
CA GLN A 90 4.83 -0.64 -11.37
C GLN A 90 3.85 -1.14 -10.31
N ASN A 91 3.36 -2.39 -10.43
CA ASN A 91 2.49 -3.01 -9.44
C ASN A 91 3.18 -3.11 -8.07
N LYS A 92 4.47 -3.48 -8.04
CA LYS A 92 5.27 -3.55 -6.82
C LYS A 92 5.44 -2.16 -6.20
N THR A 93 5.78 -1.15 -7.00
CA THR A 93 5.87 0.25 -6.55
C THR A 93 4.56 0.74 -5.96
N PHE A 94 3.43 0.41 -6.60
CA PHE A 94 2.10 0.77 -6.11
C PHE A 94 1.82 0.17 -4.73
N LEU A 95 2.13 -1.12 -4.55
CA LEU A 95 1.96 -1.80 -3.26
C LEU A 95 2.85 -1.20 -2.17
N ILE A 96 4.11 -0.90 -2.48
CA ILE A 96 5.04 -0.29 -1.53
C ILE A 96 4.53 1.10 -1.14
N ALA A 97 4.15 1.93 -2.10
CA ALA A 97 3.60 3.26 -1.83
C ALA A 97 2.35 3.21 -0.93
N LEU A 98 1.45 2.22 -1.16
CA LEU A 98 0.29 1.98 -0.27
C LEU A 98 0.73 1.63 1.16
N LYS A 99 1.75 0.78 1.31
CA LYS A 99 2.28 0.39 2.63
C LYS A 99 2.92 1.56 3.37
N LEU A 100 3.70 2.37 2.66
CA LEU A 100 4.31 3.57 3.25
C LEU A 100 3.26 4.61 3.63
N ALA A 101 2.24 4.82 2.80
CA ALA A 101 1.12 5.69 3.14
C ALA A 101 0.31 5.17 4.33
N GLN A 102 0.10 3.84 4.43
CA GLN A 102 -0.54 3.22 5.58
C GLN A 102 0.28 3.44 6.87
N PHE A 103 1.60 3.25 6.79
CA PHE A 103 2.49 3.53 7.91
C PHE A 103 2.38 4.99 8.35
N ASP A 104 2.49 5.93 7.43
CA ASP A 104 2.41 7.36 7.70
C ASP A 104 1.06 7.74 8.34
N TYR A 105 -0.05 7.23 7.81
CA TYR A 105 -1.38 7.44 8.38
C TYR A 105 -1.50 6.90 9.81
N LEU A 106 -1.02 5.69 10.07
CA LEU A 106 -1.02 5.09 11.41
C LEU A 106 -0.12 5.85 12.38
N ASN A 107 1.03 6.31 11.91
CA ASN A 107 1.96 7.08 12.72
C ASN A 107 1.39 8.45 13.12
N ARG A 108 0.68 9.13 12.21
CA ARG A 108 0.05 10.44 12.48
C ARG A 108 -1.18 10.33 13.40
N ASN A 109 -1.95 9.25 13.29
CA ASN A 109 -3.22 9.09 14.00
C ASN A 109 -3.14 8.13 15.20
N GLY A 110 -2.01 7.47 15.39
CA GLY A 110 -1.77 6.52 16.50
C GLY A 110 -1.07 7.17 17.70
N HIS A 111 -1.01 6.41 18.80
CA HIS A 111 -0.28 6.80 20.00
C HIS A 111 1.14 6.23 20.07
N THR A 112 1.48 5.35 19.15
CA THR A 112 2.78 4.66 19.06
C THR A 112 3.26 4.63 17.62
N VAL A 113 4.58 4.76 17.43
CA VAL A 113 5.18 4.60 16.09
C VAL A 113 5.03 3.14 15.65
N PRO A 114 4.44 2.86 14.48
CA PRO A 114 4.33 1.51 13.96
C PRO A 114 5.70 0.90 13.64
N LEU A 115 5.78 -0.44 13.61
CA LEU A 115 6.92 -1.15 13.02
C LEU A 115 6.66 -1.33 11.53
N LEU A 116 7.66 -1.00 10.70
CA LEU A 116 7.59 -1.21 9.25
C LEU A 116 8.25 -2.55 8.89
N LEU A 117 7.46 -3.45 8.31
CA LEU A 117 7.92 -4.75 7.83
C LEU A 117 7.91 -4.77 6.31
N LEU A 118 9.07 -4.93 5.70
CA LEU A 118 9.27 -4.97 4.25
C LEU A 118 9.84 -6.33 3.86
N ASP A 119 8.97 -7.21 3.35
CA ASP A 119 9.33 -8.57 2.98
C ASP A 119 9.53 -8.68 1.46
N ASP A 120 10.69 -9.16 1.03
CA ASP A 120 11.09 -9.35 -0.37
C ASP A 120 10.79 -8.12 -1.26
N VAL A 121 11.17 -6.93 -0.77
CA VAL A 121 10.69 -5.66 -1.34
C VAL A 121 11.35 -5.33 -2.68
N PHE A 122 12.60 -5.75 -2.89
CA PHE A 122 13.40 -5.30 -4.02
C PHE A 122 13.28 -6.18 -5.28
N ASP A 123 12.67 -7.37 -5.18
CA ASP A 123 12.41 -8.20 -6.36
C ASP A 123 11.56 -7.44 -7.40
N LYS A 124 11.91 -7.57 -8.68
CA LYS A 124 11.24 -6.93 -9.83
C LYS A 124 11.30 -5.40 -9.89
N LEU A 125 12.08 -4.74 -9.04
CA LEU A 125 12.34 -3.31 -9.12
C LEU A 125 13.64 -3.02 -9.88
N ASP A 126 13.64 -1.90 -10.60
CA ASP A 126 14.87 -1.35 -11.15
C ASP A 126 15.72 -0.65 -10.07
N ALA A 127 17.00 -0.42 -10.36
CA ALA A 127 17.94 0.17 -9.42
C ALA A 127 17.53 1.57 -8.94
N GLN A 128 16.86 2.36 -9.78
CA GLN A 128 16.44 3.72 -9.43
C GLN A 128 15.28 3.71 -8.43
N ARG A 129 14.27 2.87 -8.64
CA ARG A 129 13.15 2.70 -7.71
C ARG A 129 13.62 2.17 -6.36
N MET A 130 14.51 1.17 -6.39
CA MET A 130 15.13 0.63 -5.20
C MET A 130 15.87 1.71 -4.41
N GLU A 131 16.73 2.49 -5.06
CA GLU A 131 17.47 3.58 -4.44
C GLU A 131 16.54 4.61 -3.76
N ARG A 132 15.43 4.98 -4.42
CA ARG A 132 14.44 5.90 -3.88
C ARG A 132 13.71 5.32 -2.67
N ILE A 133 13.33 4.04 -2.72
CA ILE A 133 12.72 3.37 -1.57
C ILE A 133 13.68 3.36 -0.37
N ILE A 134 14.94 2.97 -0.58
CA ILE A 134 15.96 2.98 0.47
C ILE A 134 16.09 4.38 1.08
N THR A 135 16.19 5.41 0.25
CA THR A 135 16.29 6.79 0.68
C THR A 135 15.05 7.23 1.49
N LEU A 136 13.87 6.82 1.07
CA LEU A 136 12.63 7.12 1.79
C LEU A 136 12.58 6.47 3.17
N VAL A 137 12.84 5.16 3.23
CA VAL A 137 12.72 4.42 4.48
C VAL A 137 13.86 4.72 5.47
N SER A 138 14.97 5.28 5.00
CA SER A 138 16.08 5.73 5.85
C SER A 138 15.77 7.03 6.62
N GLN A 139 14.61 7.66 6.39
CA GLN A 139 14.23 8.85 7.14
C GLN A 139 13.79 8.49 8.56
N GLU A 140 14.18 9.31 9.53
CA GLU A 140 13.88 9.11 10.98
C GLU A 140 12.39 8.86 11.28
N ARG A 141 11.49 9.37 10.44
CA ARG A 141 10.04 9.22 10.61
C ARG A 141 9.54 7.78 10.59
N PHE A 142 10.31 6.85 10.01
CA PHE A 142 9.90 5.44 9.90
C PHE A 142 10.25 4.60 11.14
N GLY A 143 11.04 5.14 12.09
CA GLY A 143 11.39 4.41 13.31
C GLY A 143 12.08 3.08 13.02
N GLN A 144 11.61 1.99 13.64
CA GLN A 144 12.19 0.67 13.46
C GLN A 144 11.64 -0.05 12.23
N ILE A 145 12.55 -0.54 11.38
CA ILE A 145 12.23 -1.21 10.12
C ILE A 145 12.86 -2.60 10.11
N PHE A 146 12.10 -3.60 9.67
CA PHE A 146 12.60 -4.92 9.34
C PHE A 146 12.51 -5.12 7.83
N VAL A 147 13.62 -5.49 7.21
CA VAL A 147 13.68 -5.74 5.76
C VAL A 147 14.20 -7.15 5.55
N THR A 148 13.51 -7.93 4.72
CA THR A 148 14.01 -9.21 4.23
C THR A 148 14.27 -9.12 2.74
N ASP A 149 15.34 -9.76 2.29
CA ASP A 149 15.65 -9.92 0.87
C ASP A 149 16.61 -11.11 0.68
N THR A 150 16.55 -11.73 -0.48
CA THR A 150 17.49 -12.81 -0.86
C THR A 150 18.80 -12.26 -1.44
N ASN A 151 18.81 -11.00 -1.88
CA ASN A 151 19.97 -10.35 -2.46
C ASN A 151 20.71 -9.51 -1.42
N ARG A 152 21.88 -10.02 -0.99
CA ARG A 152 22.73 -9.36 0.00
C ARG A 152 23.22 -7.97 -0.44
N GLU A 153 23.51 -7.78 -1.72
CA GLU A 153 24.03 -6.50 -2.22
C GLU A 153 23.04 -5.35 -1.98
N TYR A 154 21.75 -5.64 -2.06
CA TYR A 154 20.69 -4.66 -1.78
C TYR A 154 20.65 -4.28 -0.30
N LEU A 155 20.76 -5.26 0.59
CA LEU A 155 20.82 -5.03 2.04
C LEU A 155 22.06 -4.23 2.43
N ASP A 156 23.23 -4.57 1.90
CA ASP A 156 24.46 -3.82 2.12
C ASP A 156 24.36 -2.37 1.62
N ALA A 157 23.66 -2.13 0.51
CA ALA A 157 23.41 -0.78 0.00
C ALA A 157 22.51 0.04 0.94
N ILE A 158 21.48 -0.59 1.53
CA ILE A 158 20.62 0.05 2.54
C ILE A 158 21.44 0.46 3.74
N VAL A 159 22.18 -0.49 4.31
CA VAL A 159 23.00 -0.30 5.51
C VAL A 159 23.99 0.85 5.36
N ARG A 160 24.71 0.92 4.23
CA ARG A 160 25.68 2.00 3.95
C ARG A 160 25.04 3.39 3.87
N ARG A 161 23.75 3.47 3.51
CA ARG A 161 23.06 4.75 3.33
C ARG A 161 22.32 5.23 4.55
N THR A 162 21.82 4.31 5.38
CA THR A 162 21.04 4.68 6.57
C THR A 162 21.89 5.39 7.62
N GLY A 163 23.20 5.10 7.70
CA GLY A 163 24.11 5.75 8.67
C GLY A 163 23.71 5.59 10.14
N GLY A 164 22.66 4.79 10.42
CA GLY A 164 22.07 4.56 11.73
C GLY A 164 22.43 3.19 12.29
N ASP A 165 21.92 2.91 13.49
CA ASP A 165 22.04 1.59 14.10
C ASP A 165 21.33 0.53 13.29
N TYR A 166 22.02 -0.51 12.92
CA TYR A 166 21.45 -1.64 12.20
C TYR A 166 21.96 -2.98 12.75
N ARG A 167 21.21 -4.04 12.49
CA ARG A 167 21.67 -5.42 12.67
C ARG A 167 21.35 -6.23 11.43
N LEU A 168 22.37 -6.92 10.92
CA LEU A 168 22.23 -7.78 9.77
C LEU A 168 22.24 -9.25 10.23
N PHE A 169 21.19 -9.96 9.86
CA PHE A 169 21.02 -11.37 10.18
C PHE A 169 21.09 -12.20 8.91
N LYS A 170 21.84 -13.32 8.98
CA LYS A 170 21.77 -14.39 8.00
C LYS A 170 20.77 -15.43 8.51
N VAL A 171 19.89 -15.89 7.64
CA VAL A 171 18.91 -16.94 7.96
C VAL A 171 19.19 -18.15 7.10
N GLU A 172 19.54 -19.28 7.71
CA GLU A 172 19.76 -20.56 7.04
C GLU A 172 19.05 -21.68 7.80
N SER A 173 18.23 -22.47 7.10
CA SER A 173 17.51 -23.62 7.68
C SER A 173 16.69 -23.29 8.95
N GLY A 174 16.19 -22.04 9.05
CA GLY A 174 15.44 -21.58 10.21
C GLY A 174 16.29 -21.05 11.37
N GLU A 175 17.60 -21.07 11.25
CA GLU A 175 18.53 -20.50 12.23
C GLU A 175 18.95 -19.09 11.85
N PHE A 176 19.12 -18.22 12.86
CA PHE A 176 19.52 -16.81 12.70
C PHE A 176 20.91 -16.61 13.25
N SER A 177 21.79 -16.00 12.46
CA SER A 177 23.13 -15.58 12.89
C SER A 177 23.36 -14.11 12.58
N ILE A 178 23.94 -13.35 13.52
CA ILE A 178 24.32 -11.95 13.30
C ILE A 178 25.58 -11.93 12.45
N ILE A 179 25.57 -11.15 11.35
CA ILE A 179 26.73 -11.03 10.43
C ILE A 179 27.22 -9.59 10.26
N GLY A 180 26.56 -8.61 10.89
CA GLY A 180 26.95 -7.19 10.88
C GLY A 180 26.16 -6.37 11.88
N GLU A 181 26.81 -5.38 12.49
CA GLU A 181 26.28 -4.36 13.40
C GLU A 181 26.83 -2.99 13.01
#